data_2596c6f3b794377d7fe65016a2ccf10a
#
_entry.id   2596c6f3b794377d7fe65016a2ccf10a
#
_cell.length_a   1.000
_cell.length_b   1.000
_cell.length_c   1.000
_cell.angle_alpha   90.00
_cell.angle_beta   90.00
_cell.angle_gamma   90.00
#
_symmetry.space_group_name_H-M   'P 1'
#
loop_
_entity.id
_entity.type
_entity.pdbx_description
1 polymer ?
#
loop_
_entity_poly.entity_id
_entity_poly.type
_entity_poly.pdbx_seq_one_letter_code
_entity_poly.pdbx_strand_id
1 'polypeptide(L)'
;MALIELNNINFQYDDIPSLVDISLSIEKGESVGLEGDNGSGKSTLIKLLNGLIFASSGTYFFEGKEISKKTMKDELFEKQFHSKIGYVFQNSETQLFCGSVKEEIAFGPRQMGLAEDEIEIRCSDVMKLLGLTAIAERAPYHLSGGEKRKTALACVISMNPDVLIIDEPMNGLDKKSRVVLLDFLKAWKSARKTLIIATHEQSLLNELVDRIVTITEEHRIG
;
A
#
# COMPACT_ATOMS: atom_id res chain seq x y z
N MET A 1 -5.26 9.61 -18.89
CA MET A 1 -5.36 10.60 -17.79
C MET A 1 -4.73 9.94 -16.58
N ALA A 2 -3.71 10.54 -16.04
CA ALA A 2 -2.98 9.94 -14.94
C ALA A 2 -3.89 9.70 -13.73
N LEU A 3 -3.68 8.59 -13.06
CA LEU A 3 -4.35 8.25 -11.81
C LEU A 3 -3.75 9.02 -10.63
N ILE A 4 -2.43 9.13 -10.63
CA ILE A 4 -1.63 9.86 -9.63
C ILE A 4 -0.75 10.87 -10.36
N GLU A 5 -0.76 12.12 -9.91
CA GLU A 5 0.09 13.18 -10.44
C GLU A 5 0.73 13.95 -9.28
N LEU A 6 2.06 13.94 -9.25
CA LEU A 6 2.86 14.75 -8.35
C LEU A 6 3.60 15.82 -9.17
N ASN A 7 3.48 17.08 -8.79
CA ASN A 7 4.11 18.19 -9.49
C ASN A 7 4.98 18.99 -8.51
N ASN A 8 6.30 18.92 -8.69
CA ASN A 8 7.32 19.64 -7.92
C ASN A 8 7.15 19.51 -6.41
N ILE A 9 6.85 18.30 -5.94
CA ILE A 9 6.63 18.01 -4.53
C ILE A 9 7.91 18.19 -3.73
N ASN A 10 7.81 18.98 -2.66
CA ASN A 10 8.85 19.08 -1.66
C ASN A 10 8.25 18.70 -0.29
N PHE A 11 9.03 17.97 0.50
CA PHE A 11 8.66 17.63 1.87
C PHE A 11 9.90 17.52 2.75
N GLN A 12 9.78 17.96 4.00
CA GLN A 12 10.85 17.88 5.00
C GLN A 12 10.26 17.48 6.36
N TYR A 13 11.07 16.76 7.14
CA TYR A 13 10.81 16.54 8.56
C TYR A 13 11.61 17.58 9.33
N ASP A 14 10.91 18.44 10.08
CA ASP A 14 11.51 19.62 10.69
C ASP A 14 12.28 20.43 9.62
N ASP A 15 13.60 20.49 9.67
CA ASP A 15 14.44 21.20 8.71
C ASP A 15 15.25 20.25 7.80
N ILE A 16 14.95 18.93 7.83
CA ILE A 16 15.67 17.92 7.06
C ILE A 16 14.85 17.57 5.81
N PRO A 17 15.34 17.91 4.58
CA PRO A 17 14.69 17.51 3.35
C PRO A 17 14.56 15.99 3.23
N SER A 18 13.43 15.53 2.71
CA SER A 18 13.15 14.11 2.50
C SER A 18 12.53 13.81 1.14
N LEU A 19 11.92 14.81 0.49
CA LEU A 19 11.53 14.81 -0.91
C LEU A 19 11.87 16.18 -1.48
N VAL A 20 12.55 16.23 -2.63
CA VAL A 20 13.02 17.47 -3.25
C VAL A 20 12.63 17.46 -4.74
N ASP A 21 11.71 18.36 -5.12
CA ASP A 21 11.28 18.57 -6.49
C ASP A 21 10.80 17.27 -7.19
N ILE A 22 10.04 16.45 -6.47
CA ILE A 22 9.51 15.19 -6.99
C ILE A 22 8.35 15.48 -7.95
N SER A 23 8.52 15.09 -9.21
CA SER A 23 7.47 15.09 -10.21
C SER A 23 7.29 13.66 -10.74
N LEU A 24 6.07 13.12 -10.62
CA LEU A 24 5.77 11.73 -10.96
C LEU A 24 4.33 11.62 -11.45
N SER A 25 4.13 10.92 -12.56
CA SER A 25 2.82 10.57 -13.07
C SER A 25 2.70 9.05 -13.12
N ILE A 26 1.58 8.50 -12.63
CA ILE A 26 1.27 7.06 -12.67
C ILE A 26 -0.10 6.89 -13.32
N GLU A 27 -0.15 6.08 -14.39
CA GLU A 27 -1.39 5.79 -15.10
C GLU A 27 -2.21 4.70 -14.39
N LYS A 28 -3.52 4.69 -14.64
CA LYS A 28 -4.39 3.64 -14.10
C LYS A 28 -3.99 2.27 -14.65
N GLY A 29 -3.78 1.30 -13.75
CA GLY A 29 -3.36 -0.06 -14.10
C GLY A 29 -1.86 -0.20 -14.34
N GLU A 30 -1.08 0.84 -14.12
CA GLU A 30 0.37 0.79 -14.20
C GLU A 30 0.97 0.18 -12.92
N SER A 31 2.03 -0.61 -13.10
CA SER A 31 2.83 -1.18 -12.01
C SER A 31 4.17 -0.48 -11.93
N VAL A 32 4.44 0.20 -10.82
CA VAL A 32 5.64 1.03 -10.61
C VAL A 32 6.49 0.49 -9.47
N GLY A 33 7.78 0.30 -9.72
CA GLY A 33 8.78 0.01 -8.69
C GLY A 33 9.41 1.30 -8.17
N LEU A 34 9.52 1.41 -6.86
CA LEU A 34 10.30 2.47 -6.20
C LEU A 34 11.63 1.90 -5.74
N GLU A 35 12.72 2.39 -6.27
CA GLU A 35 14.07 2.01 -5.93
C GLU A 35 14.83 3.18 -5.32
N GLY A 36 15.89 2.90 -4.58
CA GLY A 36 16.80 3.88 -3.97
C GLY A 36 17.37 3.37 -2.67
N ASP A 37 18.42 4.02 -2.19
CA ASP A 37 19.09 3.64 -0.95
C ASP A 37 18.23 3.87 0.30
N ASN A 38 18.67 3.29 1.43
CA ASN A 38 18.03 3.55 2.71
C ASN A 38 18.17 5.04 3.06
N GLY A 39 17.04 5.67 3.41
CA GLY A 39 17.02 7.11 3.68
C GLY A 39 16.79 7.99 2.46
N SER A 40 16.75 7.47 1.22
CA SER A 40 16.54 8.29 0.01
C SER A 40 15.18 9.00 -0.05
N GLY A 41 14.17 8.57 0.76
CA GLY A 41 12.83 9.18 0.77
C GLY A 41 11.71 8.28 0.29
N LYS A 42 11.97 7.00 -0.08
CA LYS A 42 10.92 6.04 -0.54
C LYS A 42 9.74 5.96 0.40
N SER A 43 9.97 5.70 1.68
CA SER A 43 8.88 5.58 2.68
C SER A 43 8.18 6.91 2.91
N THR A 44 8.86 8.05 2.72
CA THR A 44 8.25 9.38 2.76
C THR A 44 7.33 9.58 1.56
N LEU A 45 7.79 9.22 0.36
CA LEU A 45 6.95 9.26 -0.85
C LEU A 45 5.72 8.35 -0.70
N ILE A 46 5.89 7.13 -0.20
CA ILE A 46 4.78 6.21 0.08
C ILE A 46 3.76 6.83 1.05
N LYS A 47 4.22 7.44 2.15
CA LYS A 47 3.33 8.11 3.11
C LYS A 47 2.58 9.28 2.47
N LEU A 48 3.24 10.05 1.60
CA LEU A 48 2.62 11.14 0.86
C LEU A 48 1.55 10.62 -0.11
N LEU A 49 1.86 9.57 -0.86
CA LEU A 49 0.90 8.92 -1.77
C LEU A 49 -0.34 8.38 -1.03
N ASN A 50 -0.18 7.96 0.21
CA ASN A 50 -1.29 7.50 1.07
C ASN A 50 -2.00 8.64 1.83
N GLY A 51 -1.64 9.91 1.62
CA GLY A 51 -2.25 11.05 2.33
C GLY A 51 -1.97 11.08 3.84
N LEU A 52 -0.96 10.33 4.32
CA LEU A 52 -0.54 10.30 5.73
C LEU A 52 0.33 11.51 6.09
N ILE A 53 0.96 12.11 5.10
CA ILE A 53 1.69 13.37 5.17
C ILE A 53 1.35 14.22 3.96
N PHE A 54 1.56 15.53 4.04
CA PHE A 54 1.25 16.47 2.98
C PHE A 54 2.48 17.27 2.57
N ALA A 55 2.60 17.55 1.28
CA ALA A 55 3.70 18.32 0.73
C ALA A 55 3.85 19.70 1.40
N SER A 56 5.09 20.14 1.60
CA SER A 56 5.40 21.51 2.02
C SER A 56 5.20 22.51 0.87
N SER A 57 5.46 22.06 -0.37
CA SER A 57 5.15 22.77 -1.62
C SER A 57 4.98 21.79 -2.77
N GLY A 58 4.42 22.25 -3.88
CA GLY A 58 4.00 21.41 -5.00
C GLY A 58 2.53 20.95 -4.85
N THR A 59 2.06 20.10 -5.78
CA THR A 59 0.68 19.63 -5.80
C THR A 59 0.61 18.13 -6.05
N TYR A 60 -0.27 17.45 -5.32
CA TYR A 60 -0.60 16.04 -5.51
C TYR A 60 -2.05 15.91 -5.95
N PHE A 61 -2.29 15.20 -7.08
CA PHE A 61 -3.63 14.87 -7.55
C PHE A 61 -3.82 13.34 -7.62
N PHE A 62 -4.96 12.90 -7.16
CA PHE A 62 -5.46 11.52 -7.31
C PHE A 62 -6.79 11.56 -8.06
N GLU A 63 -6.88 10.90 -9.21
CA GLU A 63 -8.05 10.96 -10.11
C GLU A 63 -8.48 12.41 -10.43
N GLY A 64 -7.50 13.30 -10.62
CA GLY A 64 -7.74 14.72 -10.91
C GLY A 64 -8.22 15.56 -9.72
N LYS A 65 -8.33 14.98 -8.53
CA LYS A 65 -8.68 15.70 -7.28
C LYS A 65 -7.44 15.96 -6.46
N GLU A 66 -7.26 17.18 -6.01
CA GLU A 66 -6.11 17.57 -5.18
C GLU A 66 -6.17 16.88 -3.82
N ILE A 67 -5.03 16.27 -3.43
CA ILE A 67 -4.81 15.67 -2.11
C ILE A 67 -3.95 16.62 -1.29
N SER A 68 -4.55 17.27 -0.32
CA SER A 68 -3.90 18.26 0.54
C SER A 68 -4.48 18.20 1.96
N LYS A 69 -3.78 18.78 2.93
CA LYS A 69 -4.28 18.89 4.31
C LYS A 69 -5.65 19.57 4.39
N LYS A 70 -6.01 20.39 3.40
CA LYS A 70 -7.30 21.08 3.34
C LYS A 70 -8.41 20.16 2.83
N THR A 71 -8.17 19.46 1.70
CA THR A 71 -9.17 18.57 1.08
C THR A 71 -9.44 17.33 1.94
N MET A 72 -8.41 16.81 2.61
CA MET A 72 -8.51 15.65 3.51
C MET A 72 -9.17 15.96 4.88
N LYS A 73 -9.64 17.18 5.11
CA LYS A 73 -10.51 17.51 6.25
C LYS A 73 -11.97 17.16 6.00
N ASP A 74 -12.36 16.95 4.75
CA ASP A 74 -13.68 16.43 4.40
C ASP A 74 -13.68 14.92 4.62
N GLU A 75 -14.34 14.47 5.68
CA GLU A 75 -14.39 13.06 6.11
C GLU A 75 -14.93 12.13 5.02
N LEU A 76 -15.88 12.59 4.19
CA LEU A 76 -16.42 11.78 3.10
C LEU A 76 -15.37 11.59 2.01
N PHE A 77 -14.68 12.67 1.64
CA PHE A 77 -13.60 12.62 0.67
C PHE A 77 -12.43 11.76 1.16
N GLU A 78 -12.01 11.93 2.41
CA GLU A 78 -10.96 11.13 3.04
C GLU A 78 -11.29 9.63 3.01
N LYS A 79 -12.50 9.24 3.41
CA LYS A 79 -12.96 7.85 3.35
C LYS A 79 -12.98 7.30 1.91
N GLN A 80 -13.46 8.09 0.96
CA GLN A 80 -13.44 7.70 -0.46
C GLN A 80 -12.02 7.52 -1.00
N PHE A 81 -11.10 8.40 -0.64
CA PHE A 81 -9.69 8.29 -1.02
C PHE A 81 -9.05 7.03 -0.44
N HIS A 82 -9.16 6.81 0.88
CA HIS A 82 -8.57 5.64 1.53
C HIS A 82 -9.24 4.30 1.15
N SER A 83 -10.48 4.31 0.69
CA SER A 83 -11.10 3.09 0.14
C SER A 83 -10.48 2.65 -1.20
N LYS A 84 -9.86 3.59 -1.93
CA LYS A 84 -9.25 3.34 -3.25
C LYS A 84 -7.76 3.03 -3.19
N ILE A 85 -7.07 3.40 -2.11
CA ILE A 85 -5.64 3.17 -1.94
C ILE A 85 -5.42 2.23 -0.75
N GLY A 86 -4.92 1.03 -1.04
CA GLY A 86 -4.50 0.09 -0.02
C GLY A 86 -3.01 0.20 0.25
N TYR A 87 -2.63 0.33 1.51
CA TYR A 87 -1.23 0.38 1.94
C TYR A 87 -0.90 -0.73 2.93
N VAL A 88 0.11 -1.51 2.62
CA VAL A 88 0.66 -2.52 3.53
C VAL A 88 1.94 -1.97 4.13
N PHE A 89 1.92 -1.69 5.43
CA PHE A 89 3.05 -1.09 6.16
C PHE A 89 4.24 -2.04 6.21
N GLN A 90 5.45 -1.49 6.19
CA GLN A 90 6.69 -2.24 6.39
C GLN A 90 6.65 -3.01 7.72
N ASN A 91 6.24 -2.36 8.81
CA ASN A 91 5.97 -3.01 10.09
C ASN A 91 4.50 -3.37 10.24
N SER A 92 4.14 -4.61 9.90
CA SER A 92 2.77 -5.11 9.98
C SER A 92 2.22 -5.20 11.41
N GLU A 93 3.06 -5.20 12.45
CA GLU A 93 2.58 -5.23 13.85
C GLU A 93 1.83 -3.95 14.22
N THR A 94 2.23 -2.81 13.66
CA THR A 94 1.58 -1.52 13.92
C THR A 94 0.22 -1.36 13.23
N GLN A 95 -0.12 -2.30 12.35
CA GLN A 95 -1.36 -2.28 11.56
C GLN A 95 -2.47 -3.12 12.19
N LEU A 96 -2.14 -4.05 13.11
CA LEU A 96 -3.06 -5.04 13.65
C LEU A 96 -3.45 -4.69 15.10
N PHE A 97 -4.77 -4.59 15.38
CA PHE A 97 -5.31 -4.13 16.67
C PHE A 97 -6.62 -4.81 17.11
N CYS A 98 -7.26 -5.64 16.26
CA CYS A 98 -8.50 -6.34 16.60
C CYS A 98 -8.26 -7.61 17.46
N GLY A 99 -9.33 -8.24 17.90
CA GLY A 99 -9.29 -9.42 18.75
C GLY A 99 -8.89 -10.71 18.04
N SER A 100 -9.12 -10.82 16.72
CA SER A 100 -8.81 -11.99 15.91
C SER A 100 -8.41 -11.64 14.48
N VAL A 101 -7.76 -12.58 13.78
CA VAL A 101 -7.42 -12.43 12.34
C VAL A 101 -8.67 -12.16 11.50
N LYS A 102 -9.77 -12.85 11.76
CA LYS A 102 -11.04 -12.65 11.04
C LYS A 102 -11.57 -11.23 11.25
N GLU A 103 -11.55 -10.74 12.48
CA GLU A 103 -12.00 -9.37 12.81
C GLU A 103 -11.11 -8.31 12.17
N GLU A 104 -9.77 -8.52 12.15
CA GLU A 104 -8.84 -7.62 11.46
C GLU A 104 -9.19 -7.49 9.97
N ILE A 105 -9.38 -8.61 9.28
CA ILE A 105 -9.67 -8.64 7.85
C ILE A 105 -11.05 -8.01 7.56
N ALA A 106 -12.03 -8.22 8.45
CA ALA A 106 -13.38 -7.68 8.31
C ALA A 106 -13.48 -6.19 8.63
N PHE A 107 -12.51 -5.63 9.36
CA PHE A 107 -12.60 -4.25 9.86
C PHE A 107 -12.71 -3.23 8.73
N GLY A 108 -11.81 -3.28 7.73
CA GLY A 108 -11.84 -2.37 6.59
C GLY A 108 -13.15 -2.41 5.80
N PRO A 109 -13.59 -3.57 5.32
CA PRO A 109 -14.89 -3.75 4.66
C PRO A 109 -16.08 -3.24 5.46
N ARG A 110 -16.10 -3.42 6.79
CA ARG A 110 -17.16 -2.85 7.65
C ARG A 110 -17.13 -1.32 7.67
N GLN A 111 -15.94 -0.72 7.77
CA GLN A 111 -15.81 0.73 7.71
C GLN A 111 -16.25 1.32 6.35
N MET A 112 -16.16 0.53 5.28
CA MET A 112 -16.70 0.87 3.97
C MET A 112 -18.23 0.73 3.87
N GLY A 113 -18.88 0.16 4.90
CA GLY A 113 -20.34 -0.03 4.92
C GLY A 113 -20.83 -1.19 4.06
N LEU A 114 -19.99 -2.19 3.80
CA LEU A 114 -20.41 -3.39 3.07
C LEU A 114 -21.38 -4.24 3.90
N ALA A 115 -22.23 -5.03 3.24
CA ALA A 115 -23.13 -5.96 3.89
C ALA A 115 -22.34 -7.14 4.51
N GLU A 116 -22.80 -7.68 5.65
CA GLU A 116 -22.06 -8.72 6.38
C GLU A 116 -21.85 -10.00 5.57
N ASP A 117 -22.78 -10.38 4.69
CA ASP A 117 -22.63 -11.51 3.77
C ASP A 117 -21.49 -11.30 2.76
N GLU A 118 -21.37 -10.10 2.21
CA GLU A 118 -20.26 -9.72 1.33
C GLU A 118 -18.93 -9.70 2.08
N ILE A 119 -18.91 -9.17 3.32
CA ILE A 119 -17.73 -9.18 4.18
C ILE A 119 -17.27 -10.61 4.45
N GLU A 120 -18.19 -11.50 4.79
CA GLU A 120 -17.86 -12.90 5.09
C GLU A 120 -17.26 -13.62 3.87
N ILE A 121 -17.81 -13.39 2.68
CA ILE A 121 -17.26 -13.93 1.42
C ILE A 121 -15.83 -13.40 1.20
N ARG A 122 -15.63 -12.08 1.23
CA ARG A 122 -14.31 -11.47 1.03
C ARG A 122 -13.27 -11.95 2.04
N CYS A 123 -13.63 -12.00 3.32
CA CYS A 123 -12.75 -12.50 4.38
C CYS A 123 -12.38 -13.97 4.15
N SER A 124 -13.35 -14.82 3.83
CA SER A 124 -13.13 -16.24 3.55
C SER A 124 -12.15 -16.43 2.37
N ASP A 125 -12.36 -15.69 1.28
CA ASP A 125 -11.56 -15.81 0.07
C ASP A 125 -10.12 -15.36 0.31
N VAL A 126 -9.92 -14.22 0.99
CA VAL A 126 -8.58 -13.69 1.30
C VAL A 126 -7.87 -14.59 2.31
N MET A 127 -8.57 -15.11 3.32
CA MET A 127 -7.99 -16.07 4.28
C MET A 127 -7.55 -17.37 3.60
N LYS A 128 -8.34 -17.89 2.66
CA LYS A 128 -7.96 -19.06 1.86
C LYS A 128 -6.73 -18.77 1.00
N LEU A 129 -6.75 -17.65 0.29
CA LEU A 129 -5.64 -17.21 -0.57
C LEU A 129 -4.32 -17.16 0.19
N LEU A 130 -4.29 -16.57 1.37
CA LEU A 130 -3.07 -16.34 2.16
C LEU A 130 -2.79 -17.44 3.20
N GLY A 131 -3.62 -18.50 3.25
CA GLY A 131 -3.43 -19.64 4.16
C GLY A 131 -3.64 -19.25 5.63
N LEU A 132 -4.61 -18.38 5.92
CA LEU A 132 -4.93 -17.87 7.26
C LEU A 132 -6.12 -18.58 7.91
N THR A 133 -6.84 -19.43 7.19
CA THR A 133 -8.09 -20.06 7.65
C THR A 133 -7.94 -20.80 8.98
N ALA A 134 -6.82 -21.52 9.18
CA ALA A 134 -6.57 -22.30 10.39
C ALA A 134 -6.32 -21.43 11.64
N ILE A 135 -6.04 -20.15 11.45
CA ILE A 135 -5.72 -19.19 12.51
C ILE A 135 -6.72 -18.03 12.58
N ALA A 136 -7.88 -18.15 11.91
CA ALA A 136 -8.88 -17.10 11.80
C ALA A 136 -9.29 -16.49 13.15
N GLU A 137 -9.42 -17.33 14.19
CA GLU A 137 -9.84 -16.95 15.54
C GLU A 137 -8.66 -16.56 16.46
N ARG A 138 -7.40 -16.64 15.98
CA ARG A 138 -6.24 -16.24 16.80
C ARG A 138 -6.13 -14.74 16.88
N ALA A 139 -5.76 -14.26 18.07
CA ALA A 139 -5.44 -12.85 18.26
C ALA A 139 -4.09 -12.49 17.61
N PRO A 140 -3.96 -11.30 17.01
CA PRO A 140 -2.75 -10.88 16.29
C PRO A 140 -1.45 -10.96 17.09
N TYR A 141 -1.49 -10.72 18.39
CA TYR A 141 -0.30 -10.81 19.26
C TYR A 141 0.23 -12.24 19.45
N HIS A 142 -0.55 -13.27 19.12
CA HIS A 142 -0.13 -14.68 19.13
C HIS A 142 0.40 -15.18 17.77
N LEU A 143 0.44 -14.32 16.76
CA LEU A 143 0.90 -14.66 15.42
C LEU A 143 2.43 -14.54 15.30
N SER A 144 3.03 -15.42 14.49
CA SER A 144 4.40 -15.24 14.02
C SER A 144 4.52 -14.00 13.11
N GLY A 145 5.72 -13.47 12.91
CA GLY A 145 5.94 -12.31 12.04
C GLY A 145 5.41 -12.52 10.61
N GLY A 146 5.59 -13.72 10.05
CA GLY A 146 5.04 -14.06 8.74
C GLY A 146 3.51 -14.14 8.70
N GLU A 147 2.87 -14.66 9.77
CA GLU A 147 1.41 -14.65 9.89
C GLU A 147 0.86 -13.24 10.04
N LYS A 148 1.50 -12.38 10.86
CA LYS A 148 1.15 -10.96 10.97
C LYS A 148 1.23 -10.24 9.62
N ARG A 149 2.31 -10.49 8.86
CA ARG A 149 2.48 -9.91 7.52
C ARG A 149 1.37 -10.32 6.56
N LYS A 150 1.03 -11.61 6.53
CA LYS A 150 -0.08 -12.12 5.72
C LYS A 150 -1.43 -11.56 6.16
N THR A 151 -1.65 -11.41 7.47
CA THR A 151 -2.87 -10.81 8.00
C THR A 151 -2.99 -9.34 7.59
N ALA A 152 -1.94 -8.53 7.74
CA ALA A 152 -1.94 -7.14 7.31
C ALA A 152 -2.21 -6.99 5.79
N LEU A 153 -1.63 -7.86 4.98
CA LEU A 153 -1.92 -7.93 3.55
C LEU A 153 -3.38 -8.30 3.29
N ALA A 154 -3.91 -9.30 4.03
CA ALA A 154 -5.30 -9.73 3.94
C ALA A 154 -6.28 -8.58 4.23
N CYS A 155 -6.01 -7.78 5.26
CA CYS A 155 -6.81 -6.60 5.61
C CYS A 155 -6.91 -5.60 4.45
N VAL A 156 -5.80 -5.36 3.76
CA VAL A 156 -5.78 -4.43 2.62
C VAL A 156 -6.49 -5.03 1.40
N ILE A 157 -6.23 -6.30 1.08
CA ILE A 157 -6.83 -6.98 -0.08
C ILE A 157 -8.35 -7.10 0.06
N SER A 158 -8.87 -7.34 1.27
CA SER A 158 -10.32 -7.50 1.53
C SER A 158 -11.12 -6.24 1.17
N MET A 159 -10.51 -5.07 1.24
CA MET A 159 -11.11 -3.81 0.81
C MET A 159 -11.19 -3.67 -0.72
N ASN A 160 -10.44 -4.48 -1.48
CA ASN A 160 -10.37 -4.46 -2.94
C ASN A 160 -10.02 -3.09 -3.54
N PRO A 161 -8.96 -2.41 -3.09
CA PRO A 161 -8.61 -1.07 -3.53
C PRO A 161 -8.26 -1.02 -5.03
N ASP A 162 -8.25 0.17 -5.64
CA ASP A 162 -7.81 0.39 -7.03
C ASP A 162 -6.28 0.47 -7.16
N VAL A 163 -5.62 0.96 -6.10
CA VAL A 163 -4.17 1.07 -5.98
C VAL A 163 -3.70 0.25 -4.79
N LEU A 164 -2.69 -0.57 -4.99
CA LEU A 164 -2.01 -1.29 -3.91
C LEU A 164 -0.58 -0.78 -3.78
N ILE A 165 -0.24 -0.28 -2.60
CA ILE A 165 1.11 0.17 -2.27
C ILE A 165 1.69 -0.76 -1.23
N ILE A 166 2.87 -1.34 -1.51
CA ILE A 166 3.52 -2.28 -0.59
C ILE A 166 4.99 -1.88 -0.42
N ASP A 167 5.39 -1.71 0.82
CA ASP A 167 6.78 -1.48 1.19
C ASP A 167 7.40 -2.81 1.64
N GLU A 168 8.44 -3.26 0.94
CA GLU A 168 9.17 -4.51 1.14
C GLU A 168 8.24 -5.75 1.24
N PRO A 169 7.51 -6.11 0.15
CA PRO A 169 6.45 -7.13 0.20
C PRO A 169 6.91 -8.51 0.66
N MET A 170 8.16 -8.90 0.34
CA MET A 170 8.68 -10.25 0.61
C MET A 170 9.37 -10.40 1.96
N ASN A 171 9.57 -9.30 2.71
CA ASN A 171 10.25 -9.35 4.00
C ASN A 171 9.49 -10.18 5.02
N GLY A 172 10.21 -11.07 5.72
CA GLY A 172 9.64 -11.92 6.77
C GLY A 172 8.77 -13.08 6.28
N LEU A 173 8.61 -13.28 4.96
CA LEU A 173 7.85 -14.40 4.40
C LEU A 173 8.75 -15.62 4.14
N ASP A 174 8.22 -16.81 4.45
CA ASP A 174 8.81 -18.08 4.04
C ASP A 174 8.65 -18.32 2.53
N LYS A 175 9.38 -19.31 1.98
CA LYS A 175 9.38 -19.60 0.54
C LYS A 175 7.98 -19.85 -0.03
N LYS A 176 7.11 -20.56 0.70
CA LYS A 176 5.75 -20.88 0.25
C LYS A 176 4.88 -19.62 0.20
N SER A 177 4.96 -18.79 1.24
CA SER A 177 4.21 -17.52 1.31
C SER A 177 4.68 -16.51 0.26
N ARG A 178 5.99 -16.49 -0.07
CA ARG A 178 6.54 -15.66 -1.16
C ARG A 178 5.94 -16.04 -2.52
N VAL A 179 5.82 -17.35 -2.83
CA VAL A 179 5.20 -17.81 -4.08
C VAL A 179 3.75 -17.37 -4.16
N VAL A 180 2.97 -17.59 -3.10
CA VAL A 180 1.54 -17.19 -3.04
C VAL A 180 1.39 -15.69 -3.24
N LEU A 181 2.22 -14.88 -2.58
CA LEU A 181 2.18 -13.43 -2.73
C LEU A 181 2.56 -12.99 -4.15
N LEU A 182 3.60 -13.58 -4.72
CA LEU A 182 4.03 -13.30 -6.09
C LEU A 182 2.91 -13.58 -7.09
N ASP A 183 2.27 -14.75 -6.99
CA ASP A 183 1.15 -15.13 -7.85
C ASP A 183 -0.04 -14.16 -7.70
N PHE A 184 -0.33 -13.74 -6.46
CA PHE A 184 -1.35 -12.72 -6.20
C PHE A 184 -1.00 -11.38 -6.86
N LEU A 185 0.24 -10.89 -6.72
CA LEU A 185 0.67 -9.63 -7.33
C LEU A 185 0.65 -9.67 -8.86
N LYS A 186 0.99 -10.82 -9.46
CA LYS A 186 0.82 -11.05 -10.91
C LYS A 186 -0.64 -11.01 -11.34
N ALA A 187 -1.52 -11.64 -10.57
CA ALA A 187 -2.96 -11.59 -10.83
C ALA A 187 -3.50 -10.16 -10.68
N TRP A 188 -3.03 -9.41 -9.69
CA TRP A 188 -3.37 -8.00 -9.49
C TRP A 188 -3.00 -7.14 -10.70
N LYS A 189 -1.75 -7.27 -11.18
CA LYS A 189 -1.29 -6.61 -12.41
C LYS A 189 -2.11 -7.02 -13.63
N SER A 190 -2.41 -8.31 -13.77
CA SER A 190 -3.20 -8.85 -14.89
C SER A 190 -4.64 -8.31 -14.88
N ALA A 191 -5.20 -8.03 -13.71
CA ALA A 191 -6.48 -7.36 -13.53
C ALA A 191 -6.45 -5.85 -13.83
N ARG A 192 -5.31 -5.32 -14.29
CA ARG A 192 -5.08 -3.90 -14.58
C ARG A 192 -5.35 -2.97 -13.39
N LYS A 193 -5.10 -3.46 -12.20
CA LYS A 193 -5.08 -2.64 -10.98
C LYS A 193 -3.68 -2.04 -10.80
N THR A 194 -3.64 -0.81 -10.30
CA THR A 194 -2.38 -0.10 -10.10
C THR A 194 -1.59 -0.70 -8.93
N LEU A 195 -0.27 -0.86 -9.12
CA LEU A 195 0.63 -1.44 -8.15
C LEU A 195 1.84 -0.55 -7.95
N ILE A 196 2.16 -0.22 -6.70
CA ILE A 196 3.38 0.51 -6.35
C ILE A 196 4.14 -0.35 -5.33
N ILE A 197 5.37 -0.73 -5.68
CA ILE A 197 6.20 -1.59 -4.84
C ILE A 197 7.52 -0.87 -4.55
N ALA A 198 7.83 -0.70 -3.26
CA ALA A 198 9.18 -0.34 -2.84
C ALA A 198 9.91 -1.60 -2.39
N THR A 199 11.04 -1.92 -2.99
CA THR A 199 11.87 -3.07 -2.60
C THR A 199 13.29 -2.96 -3.15
N HIS A 200 14.21 -3.68 -2.52
CA HIS A 200 15.58 -3.88 -3.00
C HIS A 200 15.75 -5.16 -3.84
N GLU A 201 14.70 -6.00 -3.93
CA GLU A 201 14.75 -7.26 -4.70
C GLU A 201 14.55 -6.99 -6.20
N GLN A 202 15.64 -6.82 -6.97
CA GLN A 202 15.60 -6.57 -8.42
C GLN A 202 14.82 -7.63 -9.20
N SER A 203 14.90 -8.89 -8.80
CA SER A 203 14.14 -9.96 -9.43
C SER A 203 12.63 -9.73 -9.34
N LEU A 204 12.15 -9.21 -8.20
CA LEU A 204 10.76 -8.90 -7.99
C LEU A 204 10.30 -7.71 -8.84
N LEU A 205 11.12 -6.65 -8.90
CA LEU A 205 10.86 -5.48 -9.75
C LEU A 205 10.77 -5.90 -11.22
N ASN A 206 11.78 -6.62 -11.74
CA ASN A 206 11.81 -7.06 -13.13
C ASN A 206 10.60 -7.93 -13.53
N GLU A 207 10.01 -8.65 -12.58
CA GLU A 207 8.88 -9.55 -12.83
C GLU A 207 7.52 -8.85 -12.75
N LEU A 208 7.38 -7.84 -11.87
CA LEU A 208 6.08 -7.25 -11.53
C LEU A 208 5.84 -5.86 -12.07
N VAL A 209 6.90 -5.05 -12.30
CA VAL A 209 6.67 -3.64 -12.61
C VAL A 209 6.82 -3.34 -14.11
N ASP A 210 6.18 -2.29 -14.56
CA ASP A 210 6.27 -1.79 -15.93
C ASP A 210 7.45 -0.82 -16.08
N ARG A 211 7.78 -0.10 -15.00
CA ARG A 211 8.96 0.75 -14.89
C ARG A 211 9.41 0.92 -13.45
N ILE A 212 10.65 1.35 -13.31
CA ILE A 212 11.26 1.67 -12.02
C ILE A 212 11.45 3.19 -11.93
N VAL A 213 11.14 3.75 -10.78
CA VAL A 213 11.42 5.14 -10.40
C VAL A 213 12.48 5.10 -9.32
N THR A 214 13.64 5.63 -9.62
CA THR A 214 14.76 5.69 -8.68
C THR A 214 14.70 7.00 -7.89
N ILE A 215 14.79 6.91 -6.56
CA ILE A 215 14.94 8.08 -5.69
C ILE A 215 16.40 8.13 -5.25
N THR A 216 17.07 9.23 -5.59
CA THR A 216 18.50 9.43 -5.31
C THR A 216 18.75 9.79 -3.84
N GLU A 217 20.03 9.80 -3.43
CA GLU A 217 20.45 10.27 -2.10
C GLU A 217 20.10 11.76 -1.86
N GLU A 218 19.99 12.55 -2.94
CA GLU A 218 19.55 13.94 -2.86
C GLU A 218 18.02 14.09 -2.77
N HIS A 219 17.29 12.97 -2.56
CA HIS A 219 15.83 12.92 -2.42
C HIS A 219 15.06 13.37 -3.66
N ARG A 220 15.63 13.16 -4.86
CA ARG A 220 15.07 13.48 -6.18
C ARG A 220 14.78 12.21 -6.97
N ILE A 221 13.91 12.33 -7.98
CA ILE A 221 13.77 11.28 -9.00
C ILE A 221 14.96 11.42 -9.97
N GLY A 222 15.72 10.31 -10.13
CA GLY A 222 16.85 10.18 -11.03
C GLY A 222 16.48 9.65 -12.40
#